data_921a7f459f24068adf32ff8cc0f55347
#
_entry.id   921a7f459f24068adf32ff8cc0f55347
#
_cell.length_a   1.000
_cell.length_b   1.000
_cell.length_c   1.000
_cell.angle_alpha   90.00
_cell.angle_beta   90.00
_cell.angle_gamma   90.00
#
_symmetry.space_group_name_H-M   'P 1'
#
loop_
_entity.id
_entity.type
_entity.pdbx_description
1 polymer ?
#
loop_
_entity_poly.entity_id
_entity_poly.type
_entity_poly.pdbx_seq_one_letter_code
_entity_poly.pdbx_strand_id
1 'polypeptide(L)'
;MEKDGERIRNVFETEATRRGFLKGVGLATGAAVAAAAVGRIKPAAAAKQAAPEPVKKYLFAERQNCVGCRACEYACSMFHEKTVRPAKARIHVLKYKGVVDVPVICWHCDDAPCIEACPTTPKAIEKDPKANGIKLNKDLCLGAKCNKCIEACPAKFIRRDPDDGQVLMCDLCDGDPECVKACLAQSGNPMGPCLMTGKVGFGVNLAYRNVTPEEAADDLLRRLFYPNETGERRK
;
A
#
# COMPACT_ATOMS: atom_id res chain seq x y z
N MET A 1 -14.95 35.83 -34.35
CA MET A 1 -14.50 34.93 -33.28
C MET A 1 -14.05 33.63 -33.92
N GLU A 2 -12.98 33.72 -34.71
CA GLU A 2 -12.51 32.55 -35.53
C GLU A 2 -11.02 32.72 -35.85
N LYS A 3 -10.15 32.78 -34.81
CA LYS A 3 -8.69 32.87 -34.99
C LYS A 3 -7.87 32.13 -33.92
N ASP A 4 -8.47 31.52 -32.91
CA ASP A 4 -7.72 30.86 -31.84
C ASP A 4 -7.63 29.33 -31.93
N GLY A 5 -8.21 28.72 -32.99
CA GLY A 5 -8.22 27.27 -33.22
C GLY A 5 -7.00 26.69 -33.94
N GLU A 6 -6.15 27.57 -34.53
CA GLU A 6 -5.09 27.11 -35.45
C GLU A 6 -3.68 27.03 -34.82
N ARG A 7 -3.53 27.51 -33.58
CA ARG A 7 -2.22 27.60 -32.95
C ARG A 7 -1.81 26.37 -32.12
N ILE A 8 -2.70 25.41 -31.94
CA ILE A 8 -2.41 24.23 -31.09
C ILE A 8 -2.08 22.97 -31.92
N ARG A 9 -2.27 23.00 -33.25
CA ARG A 9 -2.01 21.81 -34.10
C ARG A 9 -0.55 21.59 -34.52
N ASN A 10 0.35 22.54 -34.33
CA ASN A 10 1.71 22.45 -34.86
C ASN A 10 2.79 22.04 -33.88
N VAL A 11 2.44 21.46 -32.70
CA VAL A 11 3.43 21.06 -31.67
C VAL A 11 3.72 19.55 -31.67
N PHE A 12 2.93 18.75 -32.37
CA PHE A 12 3.05 17.30 -32.31
C PHE A 12 3.41 16.57 -33.60
N GLU A 13 3.81 17.29 -34.68
CA GLU A 13 4.28 16.67 -35.93
C GLU A 13 5.79 16.87 -36.14
N THR A 14 6.60 16.23 -35.31
CA THR A 14 7.96 15.86 -35.68
C THR A 14 8.15 14.37 -35.45
N GLU A 15 7.83 13.57 -36.44
CA GLU A 15 8.22 12.17 -36.53
C GLU A 15 9.77 12.08 -36.58
N ALA A 16 10.40 11.90 -35.43
CA ALA A 16 11.79 11.50 -35.38
C ALA A 16 11.88 10.01 -35.70
N THR A 17 12.05 9.67 -36.97
CA THR A 17 12.27 8.29 -37.37
C THR A 17 13.63 7.80 -36.89
N ARG A 18 13.69 6.55 -36.37
CA ARG A 18 14.92 5.87 -35.89
C ARG A 18 16.08 5.88 -36.90
N ARG A 19 15.82 6.15 -38.18
CA ARG A 19 16.84 6.30 -39.25
C ARG A 19 17.53 7.65 -39.25
N GLY A 20 16.95 8.72 -38.70
CA GLY A 20 17.54 10.05 -38.65
C GLY A 20 18.64 10.15 -37.58
N PHE A 21 18.51 9.38 -36.50
CA PHE A 21 19.47 9.40 -35.39
C PHE A 21 20.83 8.74 -35.71
N LEU A 22 20.85 7.75 -36.62
CA LEU A 22 22.08 7.03 -36.97
C LEU A 22 22.93 7.72 -38.05
N LYS A 23 22.43 8.78 -38.71
CA LYS A 23 23.23 9.54 -39.72
C LYS A 23 24.04 10.71 -39.15
N GLY A 24 23.84 11.05 -37.87
CA GLY A 24 24.53 12.16 -37.19
C GLY A 24 25.85 11.79 -36.49
N VAL A 25 26.18 10.51 -36.41
CA VAL A 25 27.37 10.04 -35.63
C VAL A 25 28.58 9.63 -36.50
N GLY A 26 28.51 9.81 -37.79
CA GLY A 26 29.58 9.44 -38.69
C GLY A 26 30.14 10.63 -39.48
N LEU A 27 31.12 11.36 -38.94
CA LEU A 27 32.22 12.01 -39.64
C LEU A 27 32.90 13.06 -38.76
N ALA A 28 33.91 12.67 -38.03
CA ALA A 28 35.05 13.52 -37.67
C ALA A 28 36.23 12.65 -37.25
N THR A 29 36.83 12.01 -38.25
CA THR A 29 38.22 11.55 -38.16
C THR A 29 39.11 12.69 -38.59
N GLY A 30 39.83 13.28 -37.65
CA GLY A 30 40.85 14.29 -37.89
C GLY A 30 41.92 14.19 -36.82
N ALA A 31 43.03 13.56 -37.18
CA ALA A 31 44.20 13.40 -36.35
C ALA A 31 44.88 14.73 -36.06
N ALA A 32 45.34 14.96 -34.82
CA ALA A 32 46.63 15.62 -34.51
C ALA A 32 46.87 15.57 -32.98
N VAL A 33 47.82 14.76 -32.61
CA VAL A 33 48.91 14.93 -31.69
C VAL A 33 48.83 16.09 -30.69
N ALA A 34 48.74 15.75 -29.41
CA ALA A 34 49.47 16.40 -28.32
C ALA A 34 49.65 15.42 -27.16
N ALA A 35 50.81 14.78 -27.12
CA ALA A 35 51.36 14.15 -25.93
C ALA A 35 51.74 15.25 -24.94
N ALA A 36 51.28 15.19 -23.72
CA ALA A 36 51.95 15.57 -22.48
C ALA A 36 50.91 16.04 -21.45
N ALA A 37 50.57 15.19 -20.56
CA ALA A 37 50.30 15.41 -19.14
C ALA A 37 49.52 14.19 -18.59
N VAL A 38 50.21 13.06 -18.47
CA VAL A 38 49.67 11.96 -17.66
C VAL A 38 49.85 12.35 -16.20
N GLY A 39 48.96 13.23 -15.74
CA GLY A 39 48.73 13.41 -14.32
C GLY A 39 48.07 12.12 -13.81
N ARG A 40 48.72 11.47 -12.83
CA ARG A 40 48.20 10.28 -12.14
C ARG A 40 46.82 10.57 -11.60
N ILE A 41 45.80 10.19 -12.36
CA ILE A 41 44.42 10.10 -11.83
C ILE A 41 44.45 8.93 -10.86
N LYS A 42 44.52 9.24 -9.56
CA LYS A 42 44.26 8.25 -8.53
C LYS A 42 42.85 7.69 -8.81
N PRO A 43 42.65 6.35 -8.91
CA PRO A 43 41.33 5.82 -9.01
C PRO A 43 40.55 6.29 -7.78
N ALA A 44 39.49 7.06 -7.99
CA ALA A 44 38.54 7.38 -6.93
C ALA A 44 38.08 6.04 -6.35
N ALA A 45 38.31 5.84 -5.06
CA ALA A 45 37.83 4.66 -4.36
C ALA A 45 36.34 4.54 -4.69
N ALA A 46 35.96 3.43 -5.34
CA ALA A 46 34.57 3.14 -5.64
C ALA A 46 33.83 3.17 -4.31
N ALA A 47 33.05 4.21 -4.10
CA ALA A 47 32.15 4.28 -2.97
C ALA A 47 31.29 3.02 -3.05
N LYS A 48 31.38 2.14 -2.04
CA LYS A 48 30.51 1.01 -1.89
C LYS A 48 29.09 1.59 -1.93
N GLN A 49 28.41 1.45 -3.06
CA GLN A 49 27.01 1.75 -3.14
C GLN A 49 26.32 0.86 -2.09
N ALA A 50 25.79 1.50 -1.05
CA ALA A 50 24.97 0.81 -0.08
C ALA A 50 23.87 0.11 -0.86
N ALA A 51 23.64 -1.17 -0.58
CA ALA A 51 22.53 -1.90 -1.19
C ALA A 51 21.27 -1.07 -1.00
N PRO A 52 20.41 -0.92 -2.04
CA PRO A 52 19.21 -0.13 -1.93
C PRO A 52 18.38 -0.65 -0.75
N GLU A 53 17.99 0.24 0.15
CA GLU A 53 17.16 -0.12 1.29
C GLU A 53 15.91 -0.83 0.81
N PRO A 54 15.44 -1.87 1.52
CA PRO A 54 14.23 -2.59 1.13
C PRO A 54 13.06 -1.61 1.12
N VAL A 55 12.42 -1.51 -0.04
CA VAL A 55 11.29 -0.59 -0.22
C VAL A 55 10.11 -1.09 0.60
N LYS A 56 9.74 -0.36 1.66
CA LYS A 56 8.58 -0.66 2.48
C LYS A 56 7.31 -0.71 1.64
N LYS A 57 6.49 -1.72 1.84
CA LYS A 57 5.17 -1.83 1.21
C LYS A 57 4.08 -1.46 2.21
N TYR A 58 3.06 -0.78 1.73
CA TYR A 58 1.87 -0.42 2.51
C TYR A 58 0.62 -0.92 1.79
N LEU A 59 -0.39 -1.29 2.55
CA LEU A 59 -1.69 -1.69 2.04
C LEU A 59 -2.63 -0.48 2.07
N PHE A 60 -3.35 -0.26 0.98
CA PHE A 60 -4.32 0.82 0.82
C PHE A 60 -5.67 0.27 0.44
N ALA A 61 -6.72 0.96 0.85
CA ALA A 61 -8.09 0.66 0.46
C ALA A 61 -8.79 1.91 -0.05
N GLU A 62 -9.18 1.88 -1.34
CA GLU A 62 -10.14 2.83 -1.88
C GLU A 62 -11.55 2.32 -1.55
N ARG A 63 -12.09 2.81 -0.45
CA ARG A 63 -13.29 2.24 0.17
C ARG A 63 -14.53 2.33 -0.69
N GLN A 64 -14.67 3.41 -1.48
CA GLN A 64 -15.80 3.57 -2.39
C GLN A 64 -15.86 2.51 -3.48
N ASN A 65 -14.73 1.84 -3.77
CA ASN A 65 -14.66 0.78 -4.77
C ASN A 65 -14.98 -0.61 -4.17
N CYS A 66 -15.26 -0.70 -2.86
CA CYS A 66 -15.57 -1.96 -2.23
C CYS A 66 -17.01 -2.39 -2.56
N VAL A 67 -17.16 -3.55 -3.17
CA VAL A 67 -18.47 -4.15 -3.52
C VAL A 67 -18.90 -5.24 -2.54
N GLY A 68 -18.17 -5.41 -1.43
CA GLY A 68 -18.52 -6.39 -0.39
C GLY A 68 -18.38 -7.86 -0.79
N CYS A 69 -17.64 -8.18 -1.86
CA CYS A 69 -17.49 -9.56 -2.36
C CYS A 69 -16.74 -10.50 -1.42
N ARG A 70 -15.99 -9.96 -0.42
CA ARG A 70 -15.20 -10.69 0.58
C ARG A 70 -14.10 -11.62 0.04
N ALA A 71 -13.79 -11.55 -1.25
CA ALA A 71 -12.71 -12.35 -1.85
C ALA A 71 -11.37 -12.15 -1.13
N CYS A 72 -11.11 -10.95 -0.60
CA CYS A 72 -9.93 -10.62 0.21
C CYS A 72 -9.87 -11.41 1.53
N GLU A 73 -11.01 -11.62 2.21
CA GLU A 73 -11.09 -12.43 3.44
C GLU A 73 -10.84 -13.91 3.13
N TYR A 74 -11.41 -14.41 2.04
CA TYR A 74 -11.23 -15.80 1.63
C TYR A 74 -9.78 -16.08 1.24
N ALA A 75 -9.17 -15.23 0.43
CA ALA A 75 -7.77 -15.37 0.04
C ALA A 75 -6.83 -15.29 1.24
N CYS A 76 -7.07 -14.36 2.16
CA CYS A 76 -6.28 -14.20 3.38
C CYS A 76 -6.34 -15.46 4.26
N SER A 77 -7.54 -15.97 4.55
CA SER A 77 -7.68 -17.18 5.36
C SER A 77 -7.14 -18.43 4.66
N MET A 78 -7.33 -18.56 3.35
CA MET A 78 -6.77 -19.67 2.58
C MET A 78 -5.24 -19.67 2.61
N PHE A 79 -4.61 -18.50 2.47
CA PHE A 79 -3.15 -18.40 2.50
C PHE A 79 -2.58 -18.81 3.85
N HIS A 80 -3.13 -18.29 4.95
CA HIS A 80 -2.59 -18.49 6.29
C HIS A 80 -3.03 -19.80 6.95
N GLU A 81 -4.28 -20.18 6.77
CA GLU A 81 -4.89 -21.30 7.48
C GLU A 81 -5.16 -22.51 6.58
N LYS A 82 -4.88 -22.39 5.27
CA LYS A 82 -5.16 -23.42 4.24
C LYS A 82 -6.64 -23.81 4.16
N THR A 83 -7.51 -22.98 4.71
CA THR A 83 -8.97 -23.18 4.67
C THR A 83 -9.69 -21.85 4.46
N VAL A 84 -10.87 -21.88 3.83
CA VAL A 84 -11.72 -20.70 3.65
C VAL A 84 -12.51 -20.46 4.93
N ARG A 85 -11.96 -19.60 5.80
CA ARG A 85 -12.57 -19.27 7.09
C ARG A 85 -12.38 -17.77 7.39
N PRO A 86 -13.30 -16.91 6.93
CA PRO A 86 -13.19 -15.44 7.08
C PRO A 86 -12.94 -14.96 8.52
N ALA A 87 -13.44 -15.68 9.52
CA ALA A 87 -13.21 -15.34 10.92
C ALA A 87 -11.71 -15.37 11.33
N LYS A 88 -10.88 -16.09 10.58
CA LYS A 88 -9.41 -16.16 10.76
C LYS A 88 -8.64 -15.28 9.78
N ALA A 89 -9.33 -14.54 8.93
CA ALA A 89 -8.67 -13.62 8.02
C ALA A 89 -8.09 -12.42 8.78
N ARG A 90 -6.94 -11.94 8.31
CA ARG A 90 -6.23 -10.75 8.80
C ARG A 90 -6.68 -9.46 8.10
N ILE A 91 -7.79 -9.52 7.43
CA ILE A 91 -8.55 -8.44 6.81
C ILE A 91 -10.02 -8.77 6.99
N HIS A 92 -10.86 -7.78 7.18
CA HIS A 92 -12.31 -8.03 7.19
C HIS A 92 -13.07 -6.89 6.51
N VAL A 93 -14.25 -7.21 6.01
CA VAL A 93 -15.15 -6.24 5.38
C VAL A 93 -16.30 -5.97 6.34
N LEU A 94 -16.34 -4.73 6.84
CA LEU A 94 -17.44 -4.24 7.65
C LEU A 94 -18.63 -3.95 6.73
N LYS A 95 -19.75 -4.64 6.94
CA LYS A 95 -21.02 -4.28 6.30
C LYS A 95 -21.78 -3.30 7.18
N TYR A 96 -21.86 -2.04 6.74
CA TYR A 96 -22.47 -0.97 7.50
C TYR A 96 -23.89 -0.68 7.01
N LYS A 97 -24.85 -0.71 7.93
CA LYS A 97 -26.29 -0.48 7.65
C LYS A 97 -26.85 -1.27 6.45
N GLY A 98 -26.19 -2.37 6.09
CA GLY A 98 -26.61 -3.24 4.98
C GLY A 98 -26.29 -2.73 3.57
N VAL A 99 -25.78 -1.51 3.41
CA VAL A 99 -25.62 -0.85 2.09
C VAL A 99 -24.19 -0.44 1.77
N VAL A 100 -23.34 -0.25 2.78
CA VAL A 100 -21.94 0.15 2.57
C VAL A 100 -21.02 -0.95 3.09
N ASP A 101 -20.06 -1.35 2.29
CA ASP A 101 -19.04 -2.33 2.64
C ASP A 101 -17.67 -1.62 2.74
N VAL A 102 -17.00 -1.73 3.89
CA VAL A 102 -15.73 -1.06 4.15
C VAL A 102 -14.68 -2.08 4.53
N PRO A 103 -13.59 -2.22 3.76
CA PRO A 103 -12.49 -3.08 4.14
C PRO A 103 -11.71 -2.46 5.29
N VAL A 104 -11.56 -3.23 6.36
CA VAL A 104 -10.74 -2.89 7.53
C VAL A 104 -9.41 -3.59 7.40
N ILE A 105 -8.36 -2.81 7.24
CA ILE A 105 -7.01 -3.28 6.92
C ILE A 105 -5.99 -2.77 7.93
N CYS A 106 -4.85 -3.45 8.04
CA CYS A 106 -3.69 -2.93 8.74
C CYS A 106 -3.08 -1.75 7.97
N TRP A 107 -2.76 -0.67 8.66
CA TRP A 107 -2.13 0.51 8.05
C TRP A 107 -0.61 0.41 8.01
N HIS A 108 -0.04 -0.64 8.58
CA HIS A 108 1.42 -0.82 8.66
C HIS A 108 2.14 0.43 9.17
N CYS A 109 1.59 1.04 10.24
CA CYS A 109 2.06 2.29 10.84
C CYS A 109 3.57 2.28 11.07
N ASP A 110 4.26 3.37 10.75
CA ASP A 110 5.71 3.45 10.96
C ASP A 110 6.08 3.45 12.45
N ASP A 111 5.26 4.09 13.28
CA ASP A 111 5.36 4.12 14.74
C ASP A 111 4.84 2.85 15.42
N ALA A 112 4.19 1.95 14.68
CA ALA A 112 3.73 0.63 15.13
C ALA A 112 3.18 0.58 16.57
N PRO A 113 2.13 1.35 16.95
CA PRO A 113 1.66 1.47 18.32
C PRO A 113 1.22 0.14 18.94
N CYS A 114 0.81 -0.84 18.11
CA CYS A 114 0.50 -2.19 18.57
C CYS A 114 1.75 -2.94 19.11
N ILE A 115 2.93 -2.67 18.57
CA ILE A 115 4.19 -3.25 19.04
C ILE A 115 4.60 -2.57 20.33
N GLU A 116 4.51 -1.23 20.41
CA GLU A 116 4.84 -0.48 21.62
C GLU A 116 3.98 -0.90 22.80
N ALA A 117 2.68 -1.06 22.57
CA ALA A 117 1.73 -1.47 23.59
C ALA A 117 1.87 -2.94 24.05
N CYS A 118 2.65 -3.77 23.34
CA CYS A 118 2.83 -5.16 23.72
C CYS A 118 3.61 -5.28 25.03
N PRO A 119 3.07 -5.91 26.10
CA PRO A 119 3.69 -5.93 27.42
C PRO A 119 4.77 -7.00 27.60
N THR A 120 4.91 -7.94 26.66
CA THR A 120 5.85 -9.05 26.78
C THR A 120 7.31 -8.62 26.54
N THR A 121 8.26 -9.32 27.18
CA THR A 121 9.69 -9.12 26.98
C THR A 121 10.35 -10.48 26.78
N PRO A 122 10.87 -10.79 25.58
CA PRO A 122 10.83 -9.97 24.36
C PRO A 122 9.39 -9.77 23.83
N LYS A 123 9.21 -8.78 22.96
CA LYS A 123 7.90 -8.46 22.39
C LYS A 123 7.35 -9.63 21.56
N ALA A 124 6.06 -9.95 21.78
CA ALA A 124 5.38 -10.98 20.97
C ALA A 124 5.03 -10.50 19.55
N ILE A 125 5.07 -9.20 19.31
CA ILE A 125 4.74 -8.58 18.03
C ILE A 125 5.97 -7.86 17.53
N GLU A 126 6.33 -8.11 16.26
CA GLU A 126 7.48 -7.48 15.61
C GLU A 126 7.13 -7.01 14.21
N LYS A 127 7.88 -6.03 13.71
CA LYS A 127 7.74 -5.53 12.34
C LYS A 127 8.78 -6.16 11.45
N ASP A 128 8.35 -6.76 10.33
CA ASP A 128 9.27 -7.29 9.34
C ASP A 128 9.95 -6.12 8.60
N PRO A 129 11.28 -5.99 8.69
CA PRO A 129 12.01 -4.89 8.06
C PRO A 129 11.99 -4.94 6.53
N LYS A 130 11.76 -6.12 5.94
CA LYS A 130 11.76 -6.32 4.48
C LYS A 130 10.37 -6.09 3.88
N ALA A 131 9.36 -6.77 4.45
CA ALA A 131 8.00 -6.73 3.93
C ALA A 131 7.16 -5.59 4.51
N ASN A 132 7.57 -4.97 5.64
CA ASN A 132 6.78 -4.03 6.43
C ASN A 132 5.54 -4.64 7.10
N GLY A 133 5.42 -5.97 7.07
CA GLY A 133 4.36 -6.71 7.74
C GLY A 133 4.51 -6.74 9.26
N ILE A 134 3.44 -7.07 9.97
CA ILE A 134 3.45 -7.25 11.42
C ILE A 134 3.32 -8.73 11.72
N LYS A 135 4.36 -9.32 12.31
CA LYS A 135 4.41 -10.74 12.67
C LYS A 135 4.10 -10.95 14.14
N LEU A 136 3.45 -12.06 14.46
CA LEU A 136 3.14 -12.50 15.82
C LEU A 136 3.93 -13.74 16.16
N ASN A 137 4.67 -13.68 17.27
CA ASN A 137 5.17 -14.87 17.94
C ASN A 137 4.10 -15.38 18.90
N LYS A 138 3.46 -16.50 18.55
CA LYS A 138 2.34 -17.07 19.30
C LYS A 138 2.74 -17.54 20.70
N ASP A 139 3.97 -18.01 20.87
CA ASP A 139 4.47 -18.55 22.14
C ASP A 139 4.66 -17.46 23.21
N LEU A 140 4.92 -16.24 22.79
CA LEU A 140 5.09 -15.07 23.66
C LEU A 140 3.79 -14.32 23.91
N CYS A 141 2.78 -14.51 23.06
CA CYS A 141 1.52 -13.78 23.13
C CYS A 141 0.67 -14.27 24.31
N LEU A 142 0.17 -13.33 25.12
CA LEU A 142 -0.70 -13.63 26.26
C LEU A 142 -2.14 -14.04 25.83
N GLY A 143 -2.43 -14.00 24.55
CA GLY A 143 -3.71 -14.43 23.98
C GLY A 143 -4.91 -13.65 24.55
N ALA A 144 -5.98 -14.37 24.89
CA ALA A 144 -7.24 -13.81 25.37
C ALA A 144 -7.12 -12.97 26.67
N LYS A 145 -6.04 -13.11 27.42
CA LYS A 145 -5.80 -12.39 28.68
C LYS A 145 -5.30 -10.95 28.48
N CYS A 146 -4.97 -10.54 27.24
CA CYS A 146 -4.38 -9.24 26.95
C CYS A 146 -5.03 -8.56 25.74
N ASN A 147 -5.44 -7.28 25.87
CA ASN A 147 -6.06 -6.48 24.80
C ASN A 147 -5.18 -5.31 24.34
N LYS A 148 -3.98 -5.14 24.87
CA LYS A 148 -3.17 -3.91 24.70
C LYS A 148 -2.94 -3.51 23.24
N CYS A 149 -2.58 -4.45 22.38
CA CYS A 149 -2.38 -4.18 20.94
C CYS A 149 -3.69 -3.86 20.21
N ILE A 150 -4.81 -4.47 20.63
CA ILE A 150 -6.14 -4.22 20.04
C ILE A 150 -6.58 -2.78 20.38
N GLU A 151 -6.44 -2.37 21.63
CA GLU A 151 -6.79 -1.04 22.13
C GLU A 151 -5.93 0.04 21.45
N ALA A 152 -4.63 -0.22 21.32
CA ALA A 152 -3.66 0.69 20.72
C ALA A 152 -3.79 0.82 19.18
N CYS A 153 -4.50 -0.09 18.50
CA CYS A 153 -4.60 -0.08 17.05
C CYS A 153 -5.47 1.08 16.55
N PRO A 154 -4.92 2.09 15.84
CA PRO A 154 -5.70 3.21 15.34
C PRO A 154 -6.68 2.79 14.22
N ALA A 155 -6.36 1.75 13.46
CA ALA A 155 -7.21 1.22 12.40
C ALA A 155 -8.36 0.34 12.92
N LYS A 156 -8.38 0.01 14.23
CA LYS A 156 -9.31 -0.97 14.83
C LYS A 156 -9.38 -2.29 14.04
N PHE A 157 -8.26 -2.64 13.46
CA PHE A 157 -8.10 -3.77 12.54
C PHE A 157 -7.92 -5.10 13.29
N ILE A 158 -7.19 -5.08 14.43
CA ILE A 158 -6.75 -6.29 15.12
C ILE A 158 -7.93 -7.02 15.74
N ARG A 159 -8.10 -8.27 15.35
CA ARG A 159 -9.13 -9.17 15.90
C ARG A 159 -8.47 -10.38 16.55
N ARG A 160 -9.26 -11.17 17.24
CA ARG A 160 -8.82 -12.44 17.83
C ARG A 160 -9.12 -13.61 16.91
N ASP A 161 -8.23 -14.56 16.90
CA ASP A 161 -8.49 -15.89 16.37
C ASP A 161 -9.58 -16.54 17.22
N PRO A 162 -10.68 -17.02 16.61
CA PRO A 162 -11.78 -17.62 17.34
C PRO A 162 -11.43 -18.96 18.01
N ASP A 163 -10.35 -19.63 17.60
CA ASP A 163 -9.99 -20.94 18.13
C ASP A 163 -9.02 -20.84 19.33
N ASP A 164 -7.96 -20.04 19.21
CA ASP A 164 -6.92 -19.94 20.24
C ASP A 164 -6.94 -18.61 21.03
N GLY A 165 -7.78 -17.67 20.63
CA GLY A 165 -7.90 -16.36 21.26
C GLY A 165 -6.71 -15.43 21.06
N GLN A 166 -5.73 -15.81 20.23
CA GLN A 166 -4.59 -14.97 19.91
C GLN A 166 -4.97 -13.87 18.89
N VAL A 167 -4.13 -12.87 18.76
CA VAL A 167 -4.41 -11.76 17.84
C VAL A 167 -4.02 -12.11 16.40
N LEU A 168 -4.84 -11.70 15.46
CA LEU A 168 -4.58 -11.85 14.03
C LEU A 168 -3.86 -10.61 13.51
N MET A 169 -2.60 -10.76 13.09
CA MET A 169 -1.76 -9.68 12.59
C MET A 169 -1.53 -9.82 11.08
N CYS A 170 -1.47 -8.69 10.38
CA CYS A 170 -1.21 -8.66 8.94
C CYS A 170 0.29 -8.59 8.67
N ASP A 171 0.85 -9.67 8.17
CA ASP A 171 2.25 -9.81 7.79
C ASP A 171 2.52 -9.44 6.32
N LEU A 172 1.52 -8.91 5.61
CA LEU A 172 1.55 -8.64 4.16
C LEU A 172 1.86 -9.89 3.32
N CYS A 173 1.60 -11.09 3.84
CA CYS A 173 1.95 -12.34 3.16
C CYS A 173 3.42 -12.33 2.68
N ASP A 174 4.35 -11.94 3.57
CA ASP A 174 5.78 -11.77 3.30
C ASP A 174 6.10 -10.78 2.15
N GLY A 175 5.22 -9.80 1.94
CA GLY A 175 5.40 -8.71 0.97
C GLY A 175 4.65 -8.90 -0.37
N ASP A 176 3.83 -9.94 -0.49
CA ASP A 176 3.02 -10.20 -1.68
C ASP A 176 1.56 -10.51 -1.30
N PRO A 177 0.77 -9.49 -0.92
CA PRO A 177 -0.52 -9.66 -0.25
C PRO A 177 -1.59 -10.32 -1.13
N GLU A 178 -2.03 -11.51 -0.73
CA GLU A 178 -3.05 -12.30 -1.43
C GLU A 178 -4.42 -11.61 -1.49
N CYS A 179 -4.77 -10.81 -0.49
CA CYS A 179 -6.01 -10.02 -0.50
C CYS A 179 -6.05 -9.00 -1.64
N VAL A 180 -4.91 -8.41 -2.00
CA VAL A 180 -4.80 -7.49 -3.14
C VAL A 180 -4.96 -8.25 -4.45
N LYS A 181 -4.28 -9.39 -4.61
CA LYS A 181 -4.41 -10.24 -5.80
C LYS A 181 -5.87 -10.68 -6.01
N ALA A 182 -6.53 -11.13 -4.95
CA ALA A 182 -7.93 -11.52 -5.00
C ALA A 182 -8.86 -10.35 -5.36
N CYS A 183 -8.58 -9.14 -4.85
CA CYS A 183 -9.34 -7.95 -5.18
C CYS A 183 -9.14 -7.53 -6.65
N LEU A 184 -7.92 -7.61 -7.16
CA LEU A 184 -7.60 -7.35 -8.57
C LEU A 184 -8.25 -8.37 -9.51
N ALA A 185 -8.34 -9.64 -9.10
CA ALA A 185 -8.98 -10.69 -9.88
C ALA A 185 -10.50 -10.48 -10.03
N GLN A 186 -11.14 -9.69 -9.15
CA GLN A 186 -12.54 -9.27 -9.26
C GLN A 186 -12.71 -8.11 -10.28
N SER A 187 -12.15 -8.27 -11.46
CA SER A 187 -12.02 -7.25 -12.50
C SER A 187 -13.34 -6.73 -13.09
N GLY A 188 -14.47 -7.29 -12.69
CA GLY A 188 -15.81 -6.81 -13.09
C GLY A 188 -16.28 -5.54 -12.37
N ASN A 189 -15.50 -5.00 -11.44
CA ASN A 189 -15.83 -3.73 -10.78
C ASN A 189 -15.48 -2.55 -11.69
N PRO A 190 -16.48 -1.80 -12.22
CA PRO A 190 -16.24 -0.68 -13.12
C PRO A 190 -15.49 0.50 -12.48
N MET A 191 -15.47 0.57 -11.15
CA MET A 191 -14.75 1.58 -10.37
C MET A 191 -13.28 1.22 -10.12
N GLY A 192 -12.85 0.05 -10.54
CA GLY A 192 -11.50 -0.45 -10.28
C GLY A 192 -11.36 -1.20 -8.96
N PRO A 193 -10.14 -1.67 -8.64
CA PRO A 193 -9.90 -2.44 -7.42
C PRO A 193 -10.03 -1.56 -6.18
N CYS A 194 -10.51 -2.17 -5.10
CA CYS A 194 -10.56 -1.52 -3.80
C CYS A 194 -9.22 -1.59 -3.08
N LEU A 195 -8.53 -2.73 -3.14
CA LEU A 195 -7.26 -2.94 -2.45
C LEU A 195 -6.08 -2.79 -3.40
N MET A 196 -5.04 -2.11 -2.92
CA MET A 196 -3.79 -1.91 -3.65
C MET A 196 -2.60 -1.81 -2.70
N THR A 197 -1.39 -1.99 -3.23
CA THR A 197 -0.15 -1.75 -2.50
C THR A 197 0.59 -0.55 -3.06
N GLY A 198 1.29 0.17 -2.18
CA GLY A 198 2.15 1.29 -2.54
C GLY A 198 3.45 1.29 -1.75
N LYS A 199 4.42 2.06 -2.23
CA LYS A 199 5.76 2.18 -1.62
C LYS A 199 5.84 3.27 -0.55
N VAL A 200 4.85 4.10 -0.44
CA VAL A 200 4.84 5.26 0.45
C VAL A 200 3.57 5.25 1.27
N GLY A 201 3.72 5.31 2.58
CA GLY A 201 2.61 5.34 3.55
C GLY A 201 1.93 6.71 3.59
N PHE A 202 1.57 7.26 2.44
CA PHE A 202 1.06 8.62 2.34
C PHE A 202 -0.34 8.81 2.89
N GLY A 203 -0.50 9.97 3.55
CA GLY A 203 -1.67 10.86 3.65
C GLY A 203 -3.04 10.21 3.83
N VAL A 204 -3.40 9.21 3.06
CA VAL A 204 -4.68 8.49 3.19
C VAL A 204 -4.77 7.80 4.55
N ASN A 205 -3.70 7.14 4.99
CA ASN A 205 -3.66 6.52 6.30
C ASN A 205 -3.64 7.57 7.43
N LEU A 206 -3.01 8.72 7.21
CA LEU A 206 -2.98 9.81 8.19
C LEU A 206 -4.33 10.51 8.30
N ALA A 207 -5.01 10.75 7.19
CA ALA A 207 -6.34 11.38 7.18
C ALA A 207 -7.40 10.57 7.95
N TYR A 208 -7.26 9.23 7.97
CA TYR A 208 -8.19 8.34 8.66
C TYR A 208 -7.64 7.75 9.95
N ARG A 209 -6.46 8.19 10.43
CA ARG A 209 -5.78 7.60 11.59
C ARG A 209 -6.60 7.66 12.88
N ASN A 210 -7.49 8.62 13.00
CA ASN A 210 -8.34 8.82 14.19
C ASN A 210 -9.81 8.51 13.92
N VAL A 211 -10.12 7.87 12.78
CA VAL A 211 -11.50 7.57 12.37
C VAL A 211 -11.73 6.08 12.46
N THR A 212 -12.73 5.67 13.20
CA THR A 212 -13.11 4.26 13.31
C THR A 212 -13.65 3.75 11.96
N PRO A 213 -13.64 2.42 11.73
CA PRO A 213 -14.24 1.84 10.52
C PRO A 213 -15.71 2.24 10.35
N GLU A 214 -16.47 2.36 11.44
CA GLU A 214 -17.88 2.76 11.47
C GLU A 214 -18.06 4.22 11.08
N GLU A 215 -17.23 5.13 11.60
CA GLU A 215 -17.25 6.55 11.22
C GLU A 215 -16.88 6.74 9.75
N ALA A 216 -15.89 5.98 9.27
CA ALA A 216 -15.52 6.00 7.85
C ALA A 216 -16.65 5.45 6.97
N ALA A 217 -17.39 4.44 7.43
CA ALA A 217 -18.54 3.89 6.74
C ALA A 217 -19.73 4.86 6.73
N ASP A 218 -19.94 5.60 7.82
CA ASP A 218 -21.00 6.61 7.89
C ASP A 218 -20.70 7.79 6.95
N ASP A 219 -19.46 8.26 6.91
CA ASP A 219 -19.02 9.30 5.96
C ASP A 219 -19.22 8.85 4.50
N LEU A 220 -18.86 7.60 4.19
CA LEU A 220 -19.06 7.04 2.87
C LEU A 220 -20.54 6.89 2.51
N LEU A 221 -21.36 6.45 3.46
CA LEU A 221 -22.82 6.34 3.29
C LEU A 221 -23.43 7.71 2.93
N ARG A 222 -23.05 8.75 3.65
CA ARG A 222 -23.54 10.12 3.39
C ARG A 222 -23.12 10.60 2.00
N ARG A 223 -21.87 10.41 1.62
CA ARG A 223 -21.38 10.82 0.29
C ARG A 223 -22.06 10.12 -0.87
N LEU A 224 -22.34 8.84 -0.73
CA LEU A 224 -22.92 8.02 -1.81
C LEU A 224 -24.42 8.18 -1.93
N PHE A 225 -25.14 8.28 -0.81
CA PHE A 225 -26.60 8.21 -0.80
C PHE A 225 -27.27 9.55 -0.45
N TYR A 226 -26.55 10.48 0.20
CA TYR A 226 -27.08 11.78 0.64
C TYR A 226 -26.17 12.94 0.21
N PRO A 227 -25.83 13.08 -1.08
CA PRO A 227 -24.86 14.09 -1.54
C PRO A 227 -25.30 15.54 -1.29
N ASN A 228 -26.60 15.79 -1.17
CA ASN A 228 -27.14 17.15 -0.97
C ASN A 228 -27.10 17.62 0.49
N GLU A 229 -26.92 16.71 1.46
CA GLU A 229 -26.84 17.04 2.89
C GLU A 229 -25.40 17.40 3.31
N THR A 230 -24.42 17.13 2.45
CA THR A 230 -22.99 17.37 2.74
C THR A 230 -22.52 18.78 2.34
N GLY A 231 -23.42 19.76 2.20
CA GLY A 231 -23.13 21.13 1.76
C GLY A 231 -22.10 21.92 2.59
N GLU A 232 -21.59 21.38 3.68
CA GLU A 232 -20.43 21.92 4.40
C GLU A 232 -19.17 21.13 4.04
N ARG A 233 -18.43 21.61 3.03
CA ARG A 233 -17.02 21.23 2.87
C ARG A 233 -16.30 21.55 4.17
N ARG A 234 -15.87 20.54 4.91
CA ARG A 234 -14.95 20.74 6.03
C ARG A 234 -13.73 21.52 5.51
N LYS A 235 -13.57 22.73 6.03
CA LYS A 235 -12.38 23.58 5.82
C LYS A 235 -11.16 22.94 6.47
#